data_e3d811359a219f9cb245e9140338cd7c
#
_entry.id   e3d811359a219f9cb245e9140338cd7c
#
_cell.length_a   1.000
_cell.length_b   1.000
_cell.length_c   1.000
_cell.angle_alpha   90.00
_cell.angle_beta   90.00
_cell.angle_gamma   90.00
#
_symmetry.space_group_name_H-M   'P 1'
#
loop_
_entity.id
_entity.type
_entity.pdbx_description
1 polymer ?
#
loop_
_entity_poly.entity_id
_entity_poly.type
_entity_poly.pdbx_seq_one_letter_code
_entity_poly.pdbx_strand_id
1 'polypeptide(L)'
;MSGLRKATGGYDEVPSDWMSATGTRALVLQDPCLLWLEHHGHKFGFKEDPEEYSFLSFIGAAGQKFEEHWLKNFAPNAVYGLEKDWDVRKVEGLQRTVALMQAGHPVISKAALWWAPEKIYGTADLICKQSWLAETFPGSCPQPDGRDGYVVVDAKFTRNLASSKAADLRMYSHQLRLYSYMLGNIQGQMPESAYLVTRDRIADPIRVGVEMELGQPLDPELARLRDLHLHIKLHGADYRPWQDEIVAPGLGNKKDEPWHLAKKKIVKALRGTPLEMLPHIGAVQKKGLQAFGFEHLEDLLCPEAAEFPFHALAGIGEQTERRIQAVLAANRTGEVIGAEDAILPPRCDVELFVDFEFFSDINVDFENDWPKLNGCPIIFMIGAGWLEKGTWKFRQFVAAEEYPDAERKMFENFLSFLHKMGIFDNARSAALYHWSPAEKWQADAAESRHGLKRLSDLPWVDLRKVFADTPIGIRGAWGYGLKEIVMAVGEYAPQFHSPWPEDLSSGLSAMVMGWEAYKQPRPLDSPEMSTLSKYLEADVKGLMTVLRWLQDQCPGPYHNQQASGRGGWYAMARAG
;
A
#
# COMPACT_ATOMS: atom_id res chain seq x y z
N MET A 1 -25.52 -36.74 -3.63
CA MET A 1 -26.07 -36.60 -2.23
C MET A 1 -25.04 -36.90 -1.14
N SER A 2 -24.14 -37.90 -1.28
CA SER A 2 -23.14 -38.20 -0.22
C SER A 2 -22.17 -37.04 0.05
N GLY A 3 -21.69 -36.35 -0.96
CA GLY A 3 -20.77 -35.22 -0.82
C GLY A 3 -21.38 -34.02 -0.09
N LEU A 4 -22.61 -33.64 -0.41
CA LEU A 4 -23.31 -32.53 0.24
C LEU A 4 -23.53 -32.81 1.74
N ARG A 5 -23.99 -34.01 2.11
CA ARG A 5 -24.18 -34.37 3.52
C ARG A 5 -22.88 -34.35 4.32
N LYS A 6 -21.77 -34.78 3.71
CA LYS A 6 -20.44 -34.71 4.32
C LYS A 6 -19.95 -33.27 4.42
N ALA A 7 -20.20 -32.47 3.42
CA ALA A 7 -19.83 -31.05 3.38
C ALA A 7 -20.52 -30.24 4.48
N THR A 8 -21.82 -30.47 4.70
CA THR A 8 -22.58 -29.77 5.74
C THR A 8 -22.32 -30.31 7.16
N GLY A 9 -21.92 -31.57 7.31
CA GLY A 9 -21.86 -32.25 8.62
C GLY A 9 -23.19 -32.28 9.36
N GLY A 10 -24.32 -32.00 8.67
CA GLY A 10 -25.66 -31.91 9.25
C GLY A 10 -26.00 -30.53 9.84
N TYR A 11 -25.17 -29.51 9.63
CA TYR A 11 -25.47 -28.16 10.07
C TYR A 11 -26.32 -27.41 9.03
N ASP A 12 -27.27 -26.59 9.51
CA ASP A 12 -28.05 -25.66 8.68
C ASP A 12 -27.39 -24.30 8.55
N GLU A 13 -26.53 -23.93 9.51
CA GLU A 13 -25.73 -22.73 9.49
C GLU A 13 -24.26 -23.04 9.83
N VAL A 14 -23.33 -22.24 9.30
CA VAL A 14 -21.90 -22.33 9.63
C VAL A 14 -21.70 -22.05 11.13
N PRO A 15 -21.20 -23.03 11.91
CA PRO A 15 -20.91 -22.83 13.33
C PRO A 15 -19.88 -21.72 13.57
N SER A 16 -19.92 -21.11 14.75
CA SER A 16 -18.99 -20.05 15.12
C SER A 16 -17.52 -20.50 15.21
N ASP A 17 -17.30 -21.80 15.40
CA ASP A 17 -15.98 -22.44 15.47
C ASP A 17 -15.46 -22.90 14.10
N TRP A 18 -15.98 -22.35 12.99
CA TRP A 18 -15.43 -22.57 11.66
C TRP A 18 -14.62 -21.35 11.18
N MET A 19 -13.61 -21.62 10.34
CA MET A 19 -12.78 -20.62 9.70
C MET A 19 -13.29 -20.30 8.30
N SER A 20 -13.38 -19.02 7.94
CA SER A 20 -13.55 -18.66 6.52
C SER A 20 -12.23 -18.83 5.75
N ALA A 21 -12.29 -19.19 4.48
CA ALA A 21 -11.08 -19.36 3.65
C ALA A 21 -10.26 -18.06 3.54
N THR A 22 -10.89 -16.89 3.61
CA THR A 22 -10.22 -15.58 3.65
C THR A 22 -9.49 -15.34 4.99
N GLY A 23 -9.90 -16.02 6.06
CA GLY A 23 -9.31 -15.85 7.39
C GLY A 23 -7.84 -16.28 7.52
N THR A 24 -7.29 -16.99 6.53
CA THR A 24 -5.86 -17.31 6.50
C THR A 24 -4.97 -16.12 6.14
N ARG A 25 -5.53 -15.05 5.57
CA ARG A 25 -4.77 -13.91 5.03
C ARG A 25 -3.80 -13.30 6.04
N ALA A 26 -4.30 -12.92 7.20
CA ALA A 26 -3.48 -12.31 8.25
C ALA A 26 -2.34 -13.25 8.69
N LEU A 27 -2.61 -14.54 8.80
CA LEU A 27 -1.62 -15.53 9.25
C LEU A 27 -0.54 -15.81 8.21
N VAL A 28 -0.89 -15.84 6.91
CA VAL A 28 0.10 -15.95 5.80
C VAL A 28 1.00 -14.73 5.77
N LEU A 29 0.48 -13.55 6.08
CA LEU A 29 1.23 -12.31 6.21
C LEU A 29 1.98 -12.20 7.55
N GLN A 30 1.91 -13.23 8.40
CA GLN A 30 2.53 -13.28 9.72
C GLN A 30 2.02 -12.16 10.66
N ASP A 31 0.73 -11.83 10.58
CA ASP A 31 0.08 -10.83 11.42
C ASP A 31 -1.09 -11.41 12.24
N PRO A 32 -0.81 -12.26 13.22
CA PRO A 32 -1.84 -12.82 14.09
C PRO A 32 -2.47 -11.77 15.02
N CYS A 33 -1.81 -10.62 15.23
CA CYS A 33 -2.36 -9.51 15.99
C CYS A 33 -3.57 -8.88 15.28
N LEU A 34 -3.49 -8.71 13.95
CA LEU A 34 -4.63 -8.26 13.14
C LEU A 34 -5.83 -9.20 13.31
N LEU A 35 -5.60 -10.51 13.15
CA LEU A 35 -6.67 -11.51 13.31
C LEU A 35 -7.30 -11.46 14.71
N TRP A 36 -6.48 -11.26 15.76
CA TRP A 36 -7.00 -11.11 17.11
C TRP A 36 -7.85 -9.86 17.28
N LEU A 37 -7.41 -8.73 16.73
CA LEU A 37 -8.16 -7.47 16.76
C LEU A 37 -9.50 -7.58 16.03
N GLU A 38 -9.54 -8.23 14.87
CA GLU A 38 -10.78 -8.49 14.11
C GLU A 38 -11.81 -9.29 14.93
N HIS A 39 -11.38 -10.26 15.73
CA HIS A 39 -12.29 -11.11 16.51
C HIS A 39 -12.58 -10.60 17.92
N HIS A 40 -11.64 -9.91 18.53
CA HIS A 40 -11.69 -9.57 19.97
C HIS A 40 -11.46 -8.09 20.26
N GLY A 41 -10.91 -7.32 19.35
CA GLY A 41 -10.49 -5.94 19.59
C GLY A 41 -11.56 -5.09 20.26
N HIS A 42 -12.77 -5.06 19.73
CA HIS A 42 -13.88 -4.29 20.29
C HIS A 42 -14.24 -4.70 21.74
N LYS A 43 -14.16 -5.98 22.06
CA LYS A 43 -14.45 -6.50 23.41
C LYS A 43 -13.43 -6.01 24.45
N PHE A 44 -12.22 -5.66 23.98
CA PHE A 44 -11.11 -5.16 24.83
C PHE A 44 -10.91 -3.66 24.70
N GLY A 45 -11.89 -2.94 24.14
CA GLY A 45 -11.88 -1.47 24.08
C GLY A 45 -11.04 -0.87 22.95
N PHE A 46 -10.55 -1.70 22.02
CA PHE A 46 -9.93 -1.21 20.79
C PHE A 46 -11.02 -0.81 19.79
N LYS A 47 -10.70 0.16 18.95
CA LYS A 47 -11.58 0.63 17.88
C LYS A 47 -10.82 0.56 16.57
N GLU A 48 -11.55 0.27 15.51
CA GLU A 48 -11.04 0.45 14.16
C GLU A 48 -10.74 1.93 13.89
N ASP A 49 -9.81 2.18 13.00
CA ASP A 49 -9.49 3.51 12.57
C ASP A 49 -10.67 4.07 11.75
N PRO A 50 -10.88 5.39 11.74
CA PRO A 50 -11.96 6.01 10.96
C PRO A 50 -11.89 5.64 9.48
N GLU A 51 -13.02 5.19 8.91
CA GLU A 51 -13.09 4.74 7.50
C GLU A 51 -13.19 5.89 6.49
N GLU A 52 -13.37 7.12 6.92
CA GLU A 52 -13.53 8.24 6.00
C GLU A 52 -12.29 8.36 5.11
N TYR A 53 -12.50 8.21 3.78
CA TYR A 53 -11.44 8.13 2.78
C TYR A 53 -10.45 6.98 3.00
N SER A 54 -10.93 5.87 3.56
CA SER A 54 -10.12 4.67 3.76
C SER A 54 -9.66 4.09 2.41
N PHE A 55 -8.36 3.99 2.25
CA PHE A 55 -7.76 3.35 1.09
C PHE A 55 -8.23 1.89 0.92
N LEU A 56 -8.47 1.17 2.02
CA LEU A 56 -8.95 -0.21 1.97
C LEU A 56 -10.39 -0.30 1.46
N SER A 57 -11.28 0.58 1.88
CA SER A 57 -12.65 0.64 1.36
C SER A 57 -12.64 0.98 -0.14
N PHE A 58 -11.77 1.89 -0.55
CA PHE A 58 -11.57 2.22 -1.97
C PHE A 58 -11.11 1.01 -2.79
N ILE A 59 -10.06 0.30 -2.33
CA ILE A 59 -9.56 -0.91 -3.01
C ILE A 59 -10.59 -2.03 -3.01
N GLY A 60 -11.35 -2.20 -1.93
CA GLY A 60 -12.44 -3.16 -1.85
C GLY A 60 -13.51 -2.91 -2.91
N ALA A 61 -13.97 -1.65 -3.03
CA ALA A 61 -14.94 -1.25 -4.05
C ALA A 61 -14.38 -1.40 -5.48
N ALA A 62 -13.11 -1.06 -5.70
CA ALA A 62 -12.45 -1.26 -6.99
C ALA A 62 -12.32 -2.75 -7.34
N GLY A 63 -12.07 -3.61 -6.36
CA GLY A 63 -12.04 -5.06 -6.52
C GLY A 63 -13.38 -5.62 -6.98
N GLN A 64 -14.48 -5.17 -6.36
CA GLN A 64 -15.83 -5.55 -6.73
C GLN A 64 -16.17 -5.14 -8.18
N LYS A 65 -15.88 -3.89 -8.55
CA LYS A 65 -16.09 -3.40 -9.93
C LYS A 65 -15.22 -4.15 -10.94
N PHE A 66 -14.01 -4.55 -10.57
CA PHE A 66 -13.13 -5.34 -11.43
C PHE A 66 -13.72 -6.73 -11.71
N GLU A 67 -14.25 -7.40 -10.67
CA GLU A 67 -14.94 -8.68 -10.82
C GLU A 67 -16.15 -8.56 -11.74
N GLU A 68 -17.01 -7.54 -11.53
CA GLU A 68 -18.17 -7.26 -12.38
C GLU A 68 -17.76 -6.97 -13.83
N HIS A 69 -16.70 -6.19 -14.03
CA HIS A 69 -16.15 -5.91 -15.35
C HIS A 69 -15.65 -7.18 -16.04
N TRP A 70 -14.94 -8.04 -15.32
CA TRP A 70 -14.48 -9.32 -15.86
C TRP A 70 -15.65 -10.21 -16.25
N LEU A 71 -16.65 -10.36 -15.38
CA LEU A 71 -17.87 -11.14 -15.65
C LEU A 71 -18.59 -10.62 -16.90
N LYS A 72 -18.79 -9.32 -17.01
CA LYS A 72 -19.45 -8.71 -18.18
C LYS A 72 -18.75 -9.03 -19.50
N ASN A 73 -17.42 -9.06 -19.51
CA ASN A 73 -16.64 -9.26 -20.72
C ASN A 73 -16.41 -10.72 -21.10
N PHE A 74 -16.23 -11.61 -20.13
CA PHE A 74 -15.85 -13.01 -20.39
C PHE A 74 -16.95 -14.02 -20.05
N ALA A 75 -17.82 -13.71 -19.10
CA ALA A 75 -18.87 -14.61 -18.63
C ALA A 75 -20.23 -13.89 -18.45
N PRO A 76 -20.79 -13.22 -19.47
CA PRO A 76 -22.03 -12.44 -19.34
C PRO A 76 -23.25 -13.28 -18.94
N ASN A 77 -23.20 -14.59 -19.13
CA ASN A 77 -24.25 -15.55 -18.78
C ASN A 77 -23.94 -16.30 -17.48
N ALA A 78 -23.01 -15.81 -16.65
CA ALA A 78 -22.73 -16.41 -15.36
C ALA A 78 -23.98 -16.39 -14.46
N VAL A 79 -24.17 -17.47 -13.70
CA VAL A 79 -25.24 -17.57 -12.70
C VAL A 79 -24.69 -17.33 -11.32
N TYR A 80 -25.52 -16.81 -10.40
CA TYR A 80 -25.07 -16.48 -9.05
C TYR A 80 -25.44 -17.61 -8.07
N GLY A 81 -24.44 -18.10 -7.35
CA GLY A 81 -24.61 -19.05 -6.25
C GLY A 81 -25.27 -18.41 -5.01
N LEU A 82 -24.88 -17.17 -4.70
CA LEU A 82 -25.44 -16.39 -3.61
C LEU A 82 -26.12 -15.12 -4.14
N GLU A 83 -27.21 -14.71 -3.49
CA GLU A 83 -27.86 -13.41 -3.72
C GLU A 83 -27.25 -12.32 -2.85
N LYS A 84 -26.77 -12.71 -1.67
CA LYS A 84 -26.15 -11.82 -0.69
C LYS A 84 -24.96 -12.53 -0.05
N ASP A 85 -23.89 -11.82 0.22
CA ASP A 85 -22.62 -12.38 0.71
C ASP A 85 -22.78 -13.15 2.05
N TRP A 86 -23.64 -12.67 2.95
CA TRP A 86 -23.88 -13.37 4.24
C TRP A 86 -24.63 -14.69 4.13
N ASP A 87 -25.28 -14.98 3.01
CA ASP A 87 -25.96 -16.26 2.77
C ASP A 87 -24.97 -17.42 2.64
N VAL A 88 -23.67 -17.15 2.51
CA VAL A 88 -22.62 -18.18 2.59
C VAL A 88 -22.66 -18.97 3.88
N ARG A 89 -23.18 -18.40 4.96
CA ARG A 89 -23.29 -19.07 6.27
C ARG A 89 -24.52 -19.94 6.41
N LYS A 90 -25.44 -19.95 5.44
CA LYS A 90 -26.65 -20.75 5.42
C LYS A 90 -26.51 -21.93 4.48
N VAL A 91 -27.03 -23.07 4.85
CA VAL A 91 -26.96 -24.30 4.05
C VAL A 91 -27.59 -24.14 2.67
N GLU A 92 -28.60 -23.29 2.54
CA GLU A 92 -29.27 -22.99 1.27
C GLU A 92 -28.31 -22.43 0.23
N GLY A 93 -27.32 -21.61 0.63
CA GLY A 93 -26.29 -21.10 -0.26
C GLY A 93 -25.43 -22.21 -0.85
N LEU A 94 -24.97 -23.15 -0.02
CA LEU A 94 -24.24 -24.33 -0.49
C LEU A 94 -25.14 -25.23 -1.38
N GLN A 95 -26.39 -25.49 -0.97
CA GLN A 95 -27.34 -26.30 -1.74
C GLN A 95 -27.58 -25.70 -3.11
N ARG A 96 -27.77 -24.40 -3.20
CA ARG A 96 -27.93 -23.68 -4.47
C ARG A 96 -26.68 -23.81 -5.35
N THR A 97 -25.48 -23.60 -4.79
CA THR A 97 -24.22 -23.82 -5.52
C THR A 97 -24.15 -25.23 -6.11
N VAL A 98 -24.42 -26.26 -5.31
CA VAL A 98 -24.39 -27.66 -5.75
C VAL A 98 -25.45 -27.93 -6.83
N ALA A 99 -26.66 -27.37 -6.70
CA ALA A 99 -27.72 -27.52 -7.70
C ALA A 99 -27.32 -26.90 -9.05
N LEU A 100 -26.69 -25.71 -9.04
CA LEU A 100 -26.18 -25.06 -10.25
C LEU A 100 -25.05 -25.87 -10.91
N MET A 101 -24.15 -26.46 -10.09
CA MET A 101 -23.11 -27.37 -10.60
C MET A 101 -23.74 -28.60 -11.26
N GLN A 102 -24.76 -29.22 -10.64
CA GLN A 102 -25.47 -30.38 -11.18
C GLN A 102 -26.24 -30.05 -12.47
N ALA A 103 -26.78 -28.84 -12.58
CA ALA A 103 -27.41 -28.32 -13.79
C ALA A 103 -26.38 -28.06 -14.92
N GLY A 104 -25.08 -28.08 -14.61
CA GLY A 104 -24.01 -27.96 -15.59
C GLY A 104 -23.73 -26.54 -16.05
N HIS A 105 -24.09 -25.52 -15.27
CA HIS A 105 -23.77 -24.12 -15.61
C HIS A 105 -22.26 -23.93 -15.78
N PRO A 106 -21.79 -23.34 -16.90
CA PRO A 106 -20.37 -23.24 -17.16
C PRO A 106 -19.62 -22.32 -16.20
N VAL A 107 -20.27 -21.26 -15.71
CA VAL A 107 -19.70 -20.28 -14.76
C VAL A 107 -20.72 -19.99 -13.66
N ILE A 108 -20.32 -20.16 -12.42
CA ILE A 108 -21.09 -19.84 -11.22
C ILE A 108 -20.30 -18.79 -10.43
N SER A 109 -20.86 -17.60 -10.30
CA SER A 109 -20.30 -16.50 -9.51
C SER A 109 -20.81 -16.58 -8.06
N LYS A 110 -20.01 -16.13 -7.10
CA LYS A 110 -20.31 -16.13 -5.67
C LYS A 110 -20.75 -17.52 -5.17
N ALA A 111 -19.89 -18.50 -5.40
CA ALA A 111 -20.18 -19.88 -5.03
C ALA A 111 -19.92 -20.15 -3.54
N ALA A 112 -20.94 -20.54 -2.80
CA ALA A 112 -20.77 -20.96 -1.40
C ALA A 112 -20.15 -22.37 -1.33
N LEU A 113 -19.09 -22.51 -0.55
CA LEU A 113 -18.37 -23.75 -0.35
C LEU A 113 -18.19 -24.01 1.16
N TRP A 114 -18.50 -25.23 1.61
CA TRP A 114 -18.35 -25.69 2.98
C TRP A 114 -17.66 -27.04 3.03
N TRP A 115 -16.89 -27.25 4.10
CA TRP A 115 -16.34 -28.56 4.39
C TRP A 115 -16.25 -28.80 5.90
N ALA A 116 -17.31 -29.40 6.48
CA ALA A 116 -17.46 -29.64 7.91
C ALA A 116 -16.32 -30.44 8.55
N PRO A 117 -15.74 -31.48 7.89
CA PRO A 117 -14.66 -32.24 8.52
C PRO A 117 -13.45 -31.39 8.89
N GLU A 118 -13.17 -30.29 8.15
CA GLU A 118 -12.06 -29.38 8.41
C GLU A 118 -12.52 -28.04 9.01
N LYS A 119 -13.82 -27.88 9.30
CA LYS A 119 -14.39 -26.65 9.86
C LYS A 119 -14.06 -25.41 9.04
N ILE A 120 -14.15 -25.50 7.72
CA ILE A 120 -13.85 -24.41 6.77
C ILE A 120 -15.06 -24.12 5.88
N TYR A 121 -15.19 -22.84 5.53
CA TYR A 121 -16.22 -22.36 4.60
C TYR A 121 -15.73 -21.12 3.85
N GLY A 122 -16.46 -20.69 2.83
CA GLY A 122 -16.23 -19.42 2.18
C GLY A 122 -17.00 -19.26 0.88
N THR A 123 -16.90 -18.07 0.30
CA THR A 123 -17.44 -17.73 -1.00
C THR A 123 -16.30 -17.66 -2.00
N ALA A 124 -16.27 -18.57 -2.97
CA ALA A 124 -15.38 -18.43 -4.12
C ALA A 124 -15.96 -17.37 -5.07
N ASP A 125 -15.14 -16.44 -5.54
CA ASP A 125 -15.58 -15.42 -6.51
C ASP A 125 -16.25 -16.10 -7.70
N LEU A 126 -15.58 -17.12 -8.25
CA LEU A 126 -16.07 -17.90 -9.37
C LEU A 126 -15.71 -19.38 -9.23
N ILE A 127 -16.60 -20.26 -9.66
CA ILE A 127 -16.25 -21.63 -10.05
C ILE A 127 -16.66 -21.84 -11.50
N CYS A 128 -15.75 -22.37 -12.31
CA CYS A 128 -15.92 -22.52 -13.75
C CYS A 128 -15.70 -23.98 -14.16
N LYS A 129 -16.43 -24.47 -15.14
CA LYS A 129 -16.07 -25.73 -15.80
C LYS A 129 -14.70 -25.59 -16.45
N GLN A 130 -13.86 -26.61 -16.30
CA GLN A 130 -12.51 -26.58 -16.87
C GLN A 130 -12.53 -26.51 -18.39
N SER A 131 -13.49 -27.17 -19.06
CA SER A 131 -13.69 -27.07 -20.49
C SER A 131 -14.00 -25.64 -20.95
N TRP A 132 -14.89 -24.94 -20.21
CA TRP A 132 -15.24 -23.56 -20.52
C TRP A 132 -14.02 -22.63 -20.39
N LEU A 133 -13.21 -22.80 -19.33
CA LEU A 133 -11.97 -22.03 -19.16
C LEU A 133 -10.96 -22.29 -20.29
N ALA A 134 -10.79 -23.55 -20.67
CA ALA A 134 -9.88 -23.94 -21.74
C ALA A 134 -10.31 -23.40 -23.12
N GLU A 135 -11.62 -23.30 -23.37
CA GLU A 135 -12.18 -22.68 -24.58
C GLU A 135 -12.01 -21.15 -24.56
N THR A 136 -12.22 -20.52 -23.39
CA THR A 136 -12.14 -19.06 -23.23
C THR A 136 -10.68 -18.56 -23.20
N PHE A 137 -9.78 -19.33 -22.57
CA PHE A 137 -8.37 -18.98 -22.33
C PHE A 137 -7.41 -20.12 -22.75
N PRO A 138 -7.39 -20.50 -24.03
CA PRO A 138 -6.67 -21.70 -24.50
C PRO A 138 -5.14 -21.64 -24.30
N GLY A 139 -4.58 -20.43 -24.13
CA GLY A 139 -3.15 -20.25 -23.85
C GLY A 139 -2.75 -20.52 -22.39
N SER A 140 -3.68 -20.39 -21.45
CA SER A 140 -3.40 -20.43 -19.99
C SER A 140 -4.07 -21.60 -19.29
N CYS A 141 -5.19 -22.08 -19.83
CA CYS A 141 -6.01 -23.11 -19.20
C CYS A 141 -6.02 -24.38 -20.07
N PRO A 142 -5.49 -25.51 -19.57
CA PRO A 142 -5.48 -26.77 -20.31
C PRO A 142 -6.89 -27.37 -20.37
N GLN A 143 -7.13 -28.15 -21.41
CA GLN A 143 -8.33 -29.00 -21.51
C GLN A 143 -8.36 -30.03 -20.38
N PRO A 144 -9.54 -30.44 -19.89
CA PRO A 144 -9.64 -31.46 -18.86
C PRO A 144 -9.16 -32.82 -19.36
N ASP A 145 -8.34 -33.48 -18.55
CA ASP A 145 -7.95 -34.88 -18.76
C ASP A 145 -9.01 -35.78 -18.10
N GLY A 146 -10.06 -36.15 -18.85
CA GLY A 146 -11.12 -37.02 -18.40
C GLY A 146 -12.42 -36.28 -18.06
N ARG A 147 -12.93 -36.41 -16.81
CA ARG A 147 -14.21 -35.78 -16.43
C ARG A 147 -14.08 -34.28 -16.33
N ASP A 148 -14.98 -33.54 -16.97
CA ASP A 148 -15.07 -32.08 -16.92
C ASP A 148 -15.60 -31.61 -15.54
N GLY A 149 -14.70 -31.28 -14.64
CA GLY A 149 -14.99 -30.76 -13.30
C GLY A 149 -14.98 -29.24 -13.23
N TYR A 150 -15.39 -28.72 -12.08
CA TYR A 150 -15.27 -27.29 -11.78
C TYR A 150 -13.90 -27.00 -11.14
N VAL A 151 -13.39 -25.84 -11.45
CA VAL A 151 -12.17 -25.26 -10.87
C VAL A 151 -12.47 -23.86 -10.33
N VAL A 152 -11.68 -23.42 -9.33
CA VAL A 152 -11.86 -22.09 -8.73
C VAL A 152 -11.12 -21.05 -9.56
N VAL A 153 -11.79 -19.93 -9.80
CA VAL A 153 -11.21 -18.72 -10.40
C VAL A 153 -11.46 -17.54 -9.46
N ASP A 154 -10.43 -16.78 -9.17
CA ASP A 154 -10.47 -15.67 -8.23
C ASP A 154 -9.98 -14.39 -8.95
N ALA A 155 -10.77 -13.32 -8.87
CA ALA A 155 -10.45 -12.05 -9.54
C ALA A 155 -9.87 -11.06 -8.53
N LYS A 156 -8.63 -10.64 -8.73
CA LYS A 156 -7.92 -9.73 -7.82
C LYS A 156 -7.52 -8.44 -8.51
N PHE A 157 -7.98 -7.33 -7.95
CA PHE A 157 -7.66 -5.98 -8.42
C PHE A 157 -6.21 -5.61 -8.10
N THR A 158 -5.28 -6.38 -8.65
CA THR A 158 -3.83 -6.20 -8.51
C THR A 158 -3.14 -6.40 -9.85
N ARG A 159 -1.85 -6.07 -9.94
CA ARG A 159 -0.99 -6.37 -11.09
C ARG A 159 0.42 -6.75 -10.64
N ASN A 160 1.22 -7.26 -11.57
CA ASN A 160 2.60 -7.71 -11.32
C ASN A 160 2.71 -8.81 -10.24
N LEU A 161 1.62 -9.57 -10.03
CA LEU A 161 1.55 -10.55 -8.96
C LEU A 161 2.59 -11.66 -9.12
N ALA A 162 2.78 -12.14 -10.34
CA ALA A 162 3.72 -13.23 -10.63
C ALA A 162 5.18 -12.79 -10.59
N SER A 163 5.49 -11.51 -10.79
CA SER A 163 6.86 -11.01 -10.97
C SER A 163 7.44 -10.29 -9.77
N SER A 164 6.64 -9.58 -8.98
CA SER A 164 7.14 -8.68 -7.94
C SER A 164 6.46 -8.79 -6.58
N LYS A 165 5.37 -9.58 -6.47
CA LYS A 165 4.55 -9.67 -5.26
C LYS A 165 4.41 -11.11 -4.75
N ALA A 166 5.54 -11.79 -4.51
CA ALA A 166 5.55 -13.19 -4.07
C ALA A 166 4.74 -13.44 -2.78
N ALA A 167 4.74 -12.50 -1.82
CA ALA A 167 3.96 -12.62 -0.59
C ALA A 167 2.44 -12.56 -0.87
N ASP A 168 2.01 -11.65 -1.74
CA ASP A 168 0.60 -11.54 -2.14
C ASP A 168 0.16 -12.78 -2.92
N LEU A 169 1.01 -13.26 -3.84
CA LEU A 169 0.73 -14.49 -4.59
C LEU A 169 0.57 -15.68 -3.64
N ARG A 170 1.45 -15.81 -2.64
CA ARG A 170 1.36 -16.87 -1.63
C ARG A 170 0.04 -16.79 -0.85
N MET A 171 -0.35 -15.59 -0.43
CA MET A 171 -1.60 -15.36 0.30
C MET A 171 -2.83 -15.79 -0.53
N TYR A 172 -2.91 -15.36 -1.80
CA TYR A 172 -4.00 -15.75 -2.69
C TYR A 172 -3.97 -17.25 -3.03
N SER A 173 -2.77 -17.82 -3.18
CA SER A 173 -2.63 -19.27 -3.42
C SER A 173 -3.19 -20.10 -2.25
N HIS A 174 -2.94 -19.72 -1.00
CA HIS A 174 -3.51 -20.42 0.16
C HIS A 174 -5.05 -20.37 0.17
N GLN A 175 -5.62 -19.21 -0.12
CA GLN A 175 -7.07 -19.03 -0.24
C GLN A 175 -7.67 -19.91 -1.34
N LEU A 176 -7.06 -19.91 -2.54
CA LEU A 176 -7.48 -20.73 -3.67
C LEU A 176 -7.38 -22.23 -3.39
N ARG A 177 -6.31 -22.66 -2.72
CA ARG A 177 -6.13 -24.05 -2.33
C ARG A 177 -7.23 -24.51 -1.35
N LEU A 178 -7.63 -23.67 -0.37
CA LEU A 178 -8.75 -23.96 0.52
C LEU A 178 -10.08 -24.07 -0.24
N TYR A 179 -10.36 -23.15 -1.15
CA TYR A 179 -11.56 -23.24 -1.98
C TYR A 179 -11.54 -24.48 -2.86
N SER A 180 -10.42 -24.80 -3.50
CA SER A 180 -10.27 -25.98 -4.34
C SER A 180 -10.41 -27.27 -3.56
N TYR A 181 -9.92 -27.31 -2.33
CA TYR A 181 -10.09 -28.46 -1.43
C TYR A 181 -11.57 -28.70 -1.09
N MET A 182 -12.32 -27.65 -0.73
CA MET A 182 -13.75 -27.75 -0.49
C MET A 182 -14.51 -28.19 -1.74
N LEU A 183 -14.26 -27.52 -2.87
CA LEU A 183 -14.90 -27.81 -4.15
C LEU A 183 -14.63 -29.25 -4.60
N GLY A 184 -13.37 -29.68 -4.54
CA GLY A 184 -12.97 -31.04 -4.94
C GLY A 184 -13.67 -32.12 -4.14
N ASN A 185 -13.78 -31.95 -2.83
CA ASN A 185 -14.50 -32.89 -1.97
C ASN A 185 -16.03 -32.85 -2.18
N ILE A 186 -16.61 -31.71 -2.54
CA ILE A 186 -18.03 -31.58 -2.86
C ILE A 186 -18.36 -32.27 -4.18
N GLN A 187 -17.55 -32.04 -5.22
CA GLN A 187 -17.81 -32.59 -6.57
C GLN A 187 -17.30 -34.04 -6.74
N GLY A 188 -16.49 -34.55 -5.80
CA GLY A 188 -15.90 -35.88 -5.88
C GLY A 188 -14.74 -36.02 -6.87
N GLN A 189 -14.08 -34.92 -7.20
CA GLN A 189 -12.90 -34.83 -8.04
C GLN A 189 -12.08 -33.61 -7.65
N MET A 190 -10.83 -33.83 -7.24
CA MET A 190 -9.94 -32.73 -6.85
C MET A 190 -9.45 -32.02 -8.12
N PRO A 191 -9.59 -30.68 -8.21
CA PRO A 191 -9.00 -29.93 -9.32
C PRO A 191 -7.47 -29.89 -9.16
N GLU A 192 -6.73 -30.05 -10.24
CA GLU A 192 -5.27 -29.92 -10.24
C GLU A 192 -4.81 -28.49 -10.06
N SER A 193 -5.63 -27.54 -10.49
CA SER A 193 -5.29 -26.12 -10.52
C SER A 193 -6.48 -25.25 -10.19
N ALA A 194 -6.16 -24.07 -9.66
CA ALA A 194 -7.05 -22.91 -9.58
C ALA A 194 -6.41 -21.76 -10.37
N TYR A 195 -7.15 -20.68 -10.56
CA TYR A 195 -6.72 -19.59 -11.42
C TYR A 195 -6.92 -18.24 -10.75
N LEU A 196 -5.94 -17.32 -10.96
CA LEU A 196 -6.03 -15.92 -10.55
C LEU A 196 -6.14 -15.04 -11.79
N VAL A 197 -7.14 -14.20 -11.83
CA VAL A 197 -7.29 -13.12 -12.80
C VAL A 197 -6.81 -11.82 -12.19
N THR A 198 -5.92 -11.10 -12.87
CA THR A 198 -5.39 -9.82 -12.41
C THR A 198 -5.56 -8.74 -13.49
N ARG A 199 -5.39 -7.46 -13.12
CA ARG A 199 -5.57 -6.35 -14.07
C ARG A 199 -4.66 -6.42 -15.29
N ASP A 200 -3.44 -6.90 -15.12
CA ASP A 200 -2.45 -7.09 -16.20
C ASP A 200 -2.58 -8.45 -16.89
N ARG A 201 -3.40 -9.34 -16.36
CA ARG A 201 -3.62 -10.69 -16.90
C ARG A 201 -5.12 -11.05 -16.95
N ILE A 202 -5.91 -10.12 -17.45
CA ILE A 202 -7.37 -10.24 -17.49
C ILE A 202 -7.84 -11.37 -18.45
N ALA A 203 -7.08 -11.62 -19.52
CA ALA A 203 -7.33 -12.66 -20.52
C ALA A 203 -6.27 -13.79 -20.50
N ASP A 204 -5.39 -13.81 -19.52
CA ASP A 204 -4.32 -14.79 -19.35
C ASP A 204 -4.17 -15.14 -17.85
N PRO A 205 -5.13 -15.88 -17.27
CA PRO A 205 -5.15 -16.19 -15.84
C PRO A 205 -3.88 -16.89 -15.35
N ILE A 206 -3.43 -16.54 -14.14
CA ILE A 206 -2.29 -17.17 -13.47
C ILE A 206 -2.73 -18.52 -12.93
N ARG A 207 -2.09 -19.59 -13.36
CA ARG A 207 -2.35 -20.94 -12.85
C ARG A 207 -1.69 -21.13 -11.47
N VAL A 208 -2.46 -21.64 -10.51
CA VAL A 208 -2.02 -21.99 -9.15
C VAL A 208 -2.23 -23.49 -8.95
N GLY A 209 -1.18 -24.25 -8.63
CA GLY A 209 -1.27 -25.68 -8.31
C GLY A 209 -2.08 -25.89 -7.01
N VAL A 210 -2.90 -26.92 -6.98
CA VAL A 210 -3.70 -27.27 -5.81
C VAL A 210 -2.96 -28.27 -4.93
N GLU A 211 -2.31 -29.27 -5.53
CA GLU A 211 -1.42 -30.27 -4.88
C GLU A 211 -2.08 -30.99 -3.67
N MET A 212 -3.34 -31.34 -3.81
CA MET A 212 -4.12 -32.05 -2.79
C MET A 212 -4.86 -33.22 -3.42
N GLU A 213 -5.16 -34.24 -2.61
CA GLU A 213 -5.83 -35.45 -3.04
C GLU A 213 -7.23 -35.56 -2.45
N LEU A 214 -8.14 -36.18 -3.21
CA LEU A 214 -9.51 -36.39 -2.80
C LEU A 214 -9.59 -37.29 -1.56
N GLY A 215 -10.31 -36.81 -0.55
CA GLY A 215 -10.59 -37.60 0.68
C GLY A 215 -9.41 -37.64 1.67
N GLN A 216 -8.27 -37.04 1.35
CA GLN A 216 -7.17 -36.83 2.28
C GLN A 216 -7.42 -35.64 3.22
N PRO A 217 -6.79 -35.59 4.39
CA PRO A 217 -6.79 -34.40 5.25
C PRO A 217 -6.25 -33.17 4.52
N LEU A 218 -6.55 -32.00 5.08
CA LEU A 218 -6.01 -30.74 4.60
C LEU A 218 -4.48 -30.77 4.67
N ASP A 219 -3.84 -30.16 3.68
CA ASP A 219 -2.40 -29.95 3.65
C ASP A 219 -1.85 -29.44 5.01
N PRO A 220 -0.70 -29.94 5.50
CA PRO A 220 -0.18 -29.59 6.83
C PRO A 220 0.01 -28.09 7.07
N GLU A 221 0.42 -27.30 6.06
CA GLU A 221 0.57 -25.85 6.19
C GLU A 221 -0.81 -25.19 6.37
N LEU A 222 -1.78 -25.55 5.53
CA LEU A 222 -3.13 -25.02 5.62
C LEU A 222 -3.84 -25.47 6.90
N ALA A 223 -3.62 -26.70 7.35
CA ALA A 223 -4.13 -27.20 8.62
C ALA A 223 -3.57 -26.39 9.79
N ARG A 224 -2.27 -26.13 9.83
CA ARG A 224 -1.63 -25.30 10.85
C ARG A 224 -2.21 -23.87 10.87
N LEU A 225 -2.41 -23.25 9.72
CA LEU A 225 -3.02 -21.91 9.64
C LEU A 225 -4.46 -21.91 10.14
N ARG A 226 -5.26 -22.93 9.76
CA ARG A 226 -6.62 -23.12 10.27
C ARG A 226 -6.63 -23.27 11.80
N ASP A 227 -5.79 -24.12 12.34
CA ASP A 227 -5.76 -24.42 13.77
C ASP A 227 -5.36 -23.18 14.58
N LEU A 228 -4.36 -22.41 14.10
CA LEU A 228 -3.98 -21.15 14.72
C LEU A 228 -5.11 -20.11 14.64
N HIS A 229 -5.79 -20.01 13.47
CA HIS A 229 -6.95 -19.13 13.33
C HIS A 229 -8.04 -19.46 14.33
N LEU A 230 -8.41 -20.75 14.41
CA LEU A 230 -9.46 -21.20 15.34
C LEU A 230 -9.04 -21.00 16.79
N HIS A 231 -7.77 -21.24 17.12
CA HIS A 231 -7.24 -20.98 18.46
C HIS A 231 -7.39 -19.50 18.84
N ILE A 232 -6.95 -18.57 17.98
CA ILE A 232 -7.11 -17.13 18.22
C ILE A 232 -8.60 -16.77 18.36
N LYS A 233 -9.44 -17.24 17.44
CA LYS A 233 -10.87 -16.94 17.43
C LYS A 233 -11.60 -17.42 18.68
N LEU A 234 -11.31 -18.63 19.16
CA LEU A 234 -12.03 -19.25 20.26
C LEU A 234 -11.46 -18.90 21.63
N HIS A 235 -10.15 -18.71 21.73
CA HIS A 235 -9.43 -18.50 22.99
C HIS A 235 -8.84 -17.09 23.16
N GLY A 236 -9.10 -16.17 22.24
CA GLY A 236 -8.54 -14.82 22.28
C GLY A 236 -8.96 -13.98 23.48
N ALA A 237 -9.91 -14.43 24.32
CA ALA A 237 -10.16 -13.79 25.61
C ALA A 237 -8.96 -13.94 26.57
N ASP A 238 -8.33 -15.11 26.56
CA ASP A 238 -7.22 -15.47 27.46
C ASP A 238 -5.87 -15.55 26.74
N TYR A 239 -5.89 -15.65 25.43
CA TYR A 239 -4.72 -15.76 24.55
C TYR A 239 -4.41 -14.45 23.84
N ARG A 240 -3.13 -14.06 23.86
CA ARG A 240 -2.61 -12.89 23.12
C ARG A 240 -1.50 -13.36 22.19
N PRO A 241 -1.69 -13.32 20.86
CA PRO A 241 -0.71 -13.83 19.90
C PRO A 241 0.69 -13.22 20.04
N TRP A 242 0.78 -12.02 20.57
CA TRP A 242 2.05 -11.31 20.78
C TRP A 242 2.76 -11.66 22.09
N GLN A 243 2.18 -12.49 22.92
CA GLN A 243 2.80 -13.00 24.16
C GLN A 243 3.55 -14.32 23.91
N ASP A 244 3.31 -14.95 22.78
CA ASP A 244 3.97 -16.19 22.38
C ASP A 244 5.26 -15.88 21.61
N GLU A 245 6.39 -16.40 22.05
CA GLU A 245 7.70 -16.22 21.41
C GLU A 245 7.71 -16.69 19.93
N ILE A 246 6.78 -17.59 19.56
CA ILE A 246 6.69 -18.16 18.22
C ILE A 246 6.12 -17.16 17.20
N VAL A 247 5.42 -16.15 17.65
CA VAL A 247 4.70 -15.20 16.79
C VAL A 247 4.99 -13.78 17.25
N ALA A 248 6.22 -13.34 17.08
CA ALA A 248 6.50 -11.91 17.18
C ALA A 248 5.59 -11.18 16.17
N PRO A 249 4.68 -10.31 16.62
CA PRO A 249 3.77 -9.65 15.71
C PRO A 249 4.57 -8.84 14.71
N GLY A 250 4.34 -9.08 13.43
CA GLY A 250 4.75 -8.15 12.38
C GLY A 250 3.89 -6.90 12.53
N LEU A 251 4.24 -6.05 13.47
CA LEU A 251 3.59 -4.76 13.66
C LEU A 251 4.09 -3.80 12.58
N GLY A 252 4.01 -4.25 11.34
CA GLY A 252 4.44 -3.47 10.19
C GLY A 252 3.77 -2.11 10.17
N ASN A 253 4.51 -1.09 9.69
CA ASN A 253 4.04 0.27 9.46
C ASN A 253 2.98 0.36 8.34
N LYS A 254 2.11 -0.63 8.19
CA LYS A 254 1.00 -0.56 7.24
C LYS A 254 -0.05 0.41 7.79
N LYS A 255 0.11 1.68 7.43
CA LYS A 255 -0.81 2.77 7.78
C LYS A 255 -2.23 2.56 7.23
N ASP A 256 -2.41 1.59 6.35
CA ASP A 256 -3.63 1.37 5.58
C ASP A 256 -4.53 0.26 6.17
N GLU A 257 -4.21 -0.22 7.38
CA GLU A 257 -4.99 -1.25 8.05
C GLU A 257 -6.05 -0.63 8.98
N PRO A 258 -7.27 -1.19 9.06
CA PRO A 258 -8.33 -0.67 9.92
C PRO A 258 -7.97 -0.60 11.41
N TRP A 259 -6.94 -1.36 11.82
CA TRP A 259 -6.49 -1.51 13.20
C TRP A 259 -5.10 -0.91 13.48
N HIS A 260 -4.58 -0.05 12.58
CA HIS A 260 -3.22 0.48 12.69
C HIS A 260 -2.96 1.20 14.02
N LEU A 261 -3.88 2.08 14.46
CA LEU A 261 -3.74 2.80 15.74
C LEU A 261 -3.87 1.86 16.94
N ALA A 262 -4.74 0.84 16.85
CA ALA A 262 -4.87 -0.18 17.88
C ALA A 262 -3.59 -1.01 18.00
N LYS A 263 -3.00 -1.43 16.88
CA LYS A 263 -1.70 -2.11 16.87
C LYS A 263 -0.61 -1.26 17.50
N LYS A 264 -0.51 0.02 17.16
CA LYS A 264 0.46 0.94 17.79
C LYS A 264 0.31 1.01 19.31
N LYS A 265 -0.93 1.04 19.82
CA LYS A 265 -1.18 1.01 21.26
C LYS A 265 -0.71 -0.29 21.91
N ILE A 266 -0.99 -1.42 21.27
CA ILE A 266 -0.54 -2.74 21.74
C ILE A 266 0.98 -2.79 21.81
N VAL A 267 1.67 -2.37 20.76
CA VAL A 267 3.14 -2.32 20.72
C VAL A 267 3.69 -1.48 21.84
N LYS A 268 3.17 -0.26 22.00
CA LYS A 268 3.64 0.66 23.06
C LYS A 268 3.44 0.08 24.47
N ALA A 269 2.40 -0.74 24.66
CA ALA A 269 2.11 -1.38 25.96
C ALA A 269 2.97 -2.62 26.23
N LEU A 270 3.55 -3.24 25.20
CA LEU A 270 4.21 -4.55 25.28
C LEU A 270 5.69 -4.52 25.68
N ARG A 271 6.27 -3.40 25.95
CA ARG A 271 7.68 -3.21 26.38
C ARG A 271 8.62 -2.60 25.34
N GLY A 272 8.14 -1.98 24.32
CA GLY A 272 9.09 -1.32 23.47
C GLY A 272 8.59 -1.09 22.05
N THR A 273 9.35 -0.32 21.35
CA THR A 273 9.10 0.03 19.96
C THR A 273 9.63 -1.08 19.06
N PRO A 274 8.86 -1.54 18.05
CA PRO A 274 9.35 -2.57 17.13
C PRO A 274 10.63 -2.15 16.43
N LEU A 275 11.53 -3.10 16.22
CA LEU A 275 12.76 -2.89 15.45
C LEU A 275 12.47 -2.39 14.02
N GLU A 276 11.34 -2.77 13.45
CA GLU A 276 10.90 -2.35 12.11
C GLU A 276 10.50 -0.87 12.02
N MET A 277 10.47 -0.15 13.12
CA MET A 277 10.36 1.33 13.09
C MET A 277 11.61 1.97 12.49
N LEU A 278 12.76 1.31 12.58
CA LEU A 278 13.98 1.78 11.91
C LEU A 278 13.87 1.63 10.41
N PRO A 279 14.34 2.61 9.64
CA PRO A 279 14.39 2.51 8.19
C PRO A 279 15.27 1.32 7.77
N HIS A 280 14.86 0.64 6.71
CA HIS A 280 15.54 -0.52 6.15
C HIS A 280 15.57 -1.80 7.02
N ILE A 281 14.91 -1.82 8.17
CA ILE A 281 14.74 -3.03 8.99
C ILE A 281 13.39 -3.67 8.64
N GLY A 282 13.46 -4.73 7.84
CA GLY A 282 12.32 -5.60 7.55
C GLY A 282 12.41 -6.92 8.32
N ALA A 283 11.55 -7.88 7.99
CA ALA A 283 11.48 -9.17 8.70
C ALA A 283 12.80 -9.95 8.72
N VAL A 284 13.62 -9.86 7.66
CA VAL A 284 14.93 -10.55 7.56
C VAL A 284 15.93 -9.90 8.51
N GLN A 285 16.04 -8.57 8.49
CA GLN A 285 16.96 -7.82 9.34
C GLN A 285 16.56 -7.92 10.82
N LYS A 286 15.27 -7.90 11.12
CA LYS A 286 14.75 -8.13 12.47
C LYS A 286 15.21 -9.47 13.03
N LYS A 287 15.06 -10.58 12.28
CA LYS A 287 15.56 -11.89 12.69
C LYS A 287 17.07 -11.87 12.94
N GLY A 288 17.81 -11.14 12.10
CA GLY A 288 19.23 -10.93 12.30
C GLY A 288 19.53 -10.21 13.62
N LEU A 289 18.85 -9.12 13.91
CA LEU A 289 18.99 -8.37 15.17
C LEU A 289 18.63 -9.23 16.38
N GLN A 290 17.54 -9.98 16.31
CA GLN A 290 17.13 -10.90 17.37
C GLN A 290 18.18 -11.99 17.65
N ALA A 291 18.87 -12.49 16.62
CA ALA A 291 19.98 -13.42 16.81
C ALA A 291 21.19 -12.82 17.56
N PHE A 292 21.30 -11.49 17.57
CA PHE A 292 22.27 -10.74 18.39
C PHE A 292 21.72 -10.30 19.75
N GLY A 293 20.48 -10.66 20.09
CA GLY A 293 19.85 -10.36 21.39
C GLY A 293 19.10 -9.04 21.44
N PHE A 294 18.87 -8.36 20.31
CA PHE A 294 18.05 -7.15 20.25
C PHE A 294 16.59 -7.52 19.92
N GLU A 295 15.71 -7.33 20.87
CA GLU A 295 14.28 -7.64 20.71
C GLU A 295 13.45 -6.41 20.36
N HIS A 296 13.85 -5.23 20.84
CA HIS A 296 13.15 -3.97 20.72
C HIS A 296 14.08 -2.84 20.30
N LEU A 297 13.50 -1.76 19.81
CA LEU A 297 14.25 -0.57 19.38
C LEU A 297 15.01 0.07 20.54
N GLU A 298 14.46 0.00 21.76
CA GLU A 298 15.09 0.50 22.98
C GLU A 298 16.42 -0.22 23.29
N ASP A 299 16.55 -1.49 22.91
CA ASP A 299 17.81 -2.22 23.06
C ASP A 299 18.91 -1.60 22.20
N LEU A 300 18.55 -1.10 21.01
CA LEU A 300 19.47 -0.40 20.12
C LEU A 300 19.77 1.04 20.55
N LEU A 301 18.97 1.60 21.45
CA LEU A 301 19.22 2.92 22.04
C LEU A 301 20.18 2.87 23.24
N CYS A 302 20.52 1.68 23.73
CA CYS A 302 21.52 1.53 24.78
C CYS A 302 22.92 1.93 24.28
N PRO A 303 23.79 2.52 25.13
CA PRO A 303 25.15 2.89 24.74
C PRO A 303 25.99 1.73 24.19
N GLU A 304 25.76 0.52 24.71
CA GLU A 304 26.45 -0.70 24.30
C GLU A 304 26.16 -1.11 22.86
N ALA A 305 25.01 -0.71 22.33
CA ALA A 305 24.63 -0.95 20.94
C ALA A 305 25.10 0.13 19.96
N ALA A 306 25.81 1.17 20.43
CA ALA A 306 26.20 2.31 19.60
C ALA A 306 27.07 1.95 18.40
N GLU A 307 27.92 0.94 18.55
CA GLU A 307 28.85 0.48 17.52
C GLU A 307 28.39 -0.83 16.85
N PHE A 308 27.10 -1.19 16.96
CA PHE A 308 26.61 -2.40 16.31
C PHE A 308 26.79 -2.32 14.80
N PRO A 309 27.43 -3.34 14.16
CA PRO A 309 27.74 -3.32 12.74
C PRO A 309 26.51 -3.74 11.92
N PHE A 310 25.61 -2.81 11.61
CA PHE A 310 24.39 -3.10 10.83
C PHE A 310 24.68 -3.68 9.44
N HIS A 311 25.86 -3.40 8.87
CA HIS A 311 26.29 -4.00 7.60
C HIS A 311 26.48 -5.54 7.68
N ALA A 312 26.56 -6.12 8.88
CA ALA A 312 26.54 -7.58 9.07
C ALA A 312 25.16 -8.19 8.81
N LEU A 313 24.10 -7.37 8.77
CA LEU A 313 22.75 -7.81 8.44
C LEU A 313 22.58 -7.91 6.92
N ALA A 314 21.86 -8.93 6.47
CA ALA A 314 21.61 -9.16 5.05
C ALA A 314 20.95 -7.93 4.38
N GLY A 315 21.53 -7.44 3.30
CA GLY A 315 21.01 -6.33 2.50
C GLY A 315 21.23 -4.93 3.09
N ILE A 316 22.00 -4.78 4.16
CA ILE A 316 22.41 -3.49 4.72
C ILE A 316 23.83 -3.18 4.25
N GLY A 317 24.00 -2.15 3.42
CA GLY A 317 25.30 -1.62 3.02
C GLY A 317 25.77 -0.49 3.94
N GLU A 318 27.05 -0.10 3.83
CA GLU A 318 27.69 0.93 4.68
C GLU A 318 26.92 2.26 4.72
N GLN A 319 26.42 2.73 3.56
CA GLN A 319 25.66 3.98 3.51
C GLN A 319 24.33 3.88 4.27
N THR A 320 23.64 2.73 4.18
CA THR A 320 22.41 2.47 4.91
C THR A 320 22.68 2.36 6.40
N GLU A 321 23.77 1.69 6.79
CA GLU A 321 24.24 1.62 8.18
C GLU A 321 24.45 3.01 8.77
N ARG A 322 25.18 3.88 8.08
CA ARG A 322 25.41 5.27 8.56
C ARG A 322 24.11 6.01 8.84
N ARG A 323 23.09 5.82 7.97
CA ARG A 323 21.75 6.42 8.17
C ARG A 323 21.05 5.85 9.40
N ILE A 324 21.07 4.54 9.58
CA ILE A 324 20.51 3.89 10.76
C ILE A 324 21.20 4.39 12.02
N GLN A 325 22.52 4.44 12.02
CA GLN A 325 23.31 4.91 13.15
C GLN A 325 23.03 6.38 13.50
N ALA A 326 22.89 7.27 12.51
CA ALA A 326 22.54 8.68 12.74
C ALA A 326 21.15 8.82 13.39
N VAL A 327 20.15 8.08 12.89
CA VAL A 327 18.80 8.04 13.48
C VAL A 327 18.84 7.54 14.92
N LEU A 328 19.55 6.45 15.19
CA LEU A 328 19.69 5.91 16.55
C LEU A 328 20.45 6.88 17.47
N ALA A 329 21.54 7.46 17.02
CA ALA A 329 22.32 8.42 17.78
C ALA A 329 21.49 9.65 18.18
N ALA A 330 20.72 10.22 17.25
CA ALA A 330 19.85 11.37 17.54
C ALA A 330 18.77 11.02 18.57
N ASN A 331 18.15 9.85 18.44
CA ASN A 331 17.12 9.41 19.38
C ASN A 331 17.69 8.98 20.75
N ARG A 332 18.96 8.60 20.81
CA ARG A 332 19.69 8.28 22.05
C ARG A 332 20.12 9.54 22.80
N THR A 333 20.72 10.49 22.08
CA THR A 333 21.32 11.70 22.69
C THR A 333 20.34 12.85 22.87
N GLY A 334 19.30 12.90 22.02
CA GLY A 334 18.40 14.04 21.92
C GLY A 334 18.92 15.17 21.05
N GLU A 335 20.14 15.01 20.50
CA GLU A 335 20.79 16.01 19.64
C GLU A 335 20.49 15.75 18.17
N VAL A 336 20.63 16.78 17.32
CA VAL A 336 20.66 16.61 15.87
C VAL A 336 22.03 16.07 15.48
N ILE A 337 22.06 15.07 14.63
CA ILE A 337 23.30 14.42 14.17
C ILE A 337 23.49 14.71 12.68
N GLY A 338 24.66 15.14 12.28
CA GLY A 338 25.12 15.26 10.89
C GLY A 338 24.51 16.42 10.09
N ALA A 339 23.65 17.26 10.68
CA ALA A 339 23.05 18.37 9.95
C ALA A 339 24.07 19.46 9.59
N GLU A 340 25.09 19.64 10.41
CA GLU A 340 26.19 20.59 10.19
C GLU A 340 27.06 20.23 8.98
N ASP A 341 27.11 18.96 8.61
CA ASP A 341 27.86 18.43 7.47
C ASP A 341 27.03 18.38 6.18
N ALA A 342 25.77 18.81 6.23
CA ALA A 342 24.87 18.72 5.10
C ALA A 342 25.33 19.60 3.93
N ILE A 343 25.41 19.00 2.75
CA ILE A 343 25.67 19.73 1.52
C ILE A 343 24.36 20.29 1.00
N LEU A 344 24.13 21.56 1.25
CA LEU A 344 22.92 22.24 0.83
C LEU A 344 23.01 22.76 -0.61
N PRO A 345 21.88 22.76 -1.35
CA PRO A 345 21.81 23.45 -2.63
C PRO A 345 22.09 24.97 -2.43
N PRO A 346 22.75 25.62 -3.40
CA PRO A 346 23.02 27.05 -3.31
C PRO A 346 21.70 27.82 -3.27
N ARG A 347 21.69 28.97 -2.58
CA ARG A 347 20.57 29.91 -2.64
C ARG A 347 20.38 30.42 -4.06
N CYS A 348 19.14 30.47 -4.49
CA CYS A 348 18.76 30.94 -5.81
C CYS A 348 17.95 32.24 -5.73
N ASP A 349 17.98 33.01 -6.84
CA ASP A 349 17.18 34.23 -6.97
C ASP A 349 15.67 33.93 -6.98
N VAL A 350 15.30 32.72 -7.47
CA VAL A 350 13.94 32.22 -7.48
C VAL A 350 13.92 30.83 -6.84
N GLU A 351 13.29 30.75 -5.71
CA GLU A 351 13.09 29.46 -4.98
C GLU A 351 11.60 29.14 -4.93
N LEU A 352 11.21 28.04 -5.53
CA LEU A 352 9.85 27.49 -5.46
C LEU A 352 9.86 26.14 -4.75
N PHE A 353 8.85 25.89 -3.95
CA PHE A 353 8.59 24.63 -3.28
C PHE A 353 7.37 24.01 -3.95
N VAL A 354 7.49 22.77 -4.42
CA VAL A 354 6.49 22.15 -5.29
C VAL A 354 6.18 20.75 -4.79
N ASP A 355 4.89 20.41 -4.81
CA ASP A 355 4.39 19.07 -4.51
C ASP A 355 3.18 18.75 -5.40
N PHE A 356 2.94 17.46 -5.64
CA PHE A 356 1.93 16.96 -6.56
C PHE A 356 0.99 15.97 -5.91
N GLU A 357 -0.32 16.14 -6.17
CA GLU A 357 -1.30 15.10 -5.90
C GLU A 357 -1.70 14.42 -7.21
N PHE A 358 -1.74 13.10 -7.22
CA PHE A 358 -1.98 12.33 -8.43
C PHE A 358 -2.84 11.10 -8.19
N PHE A 359 -3.59 10.72 -9.21
CA PHE A 359 -4.24 9.43 -9.30
C PHE A 359 -3.23 8.36 -9.73
N SER A 360 -3.27 7.24 -9.07
CA SER A 360 -2.45 6.10 -9.45
C SER A 360 -3.22 5.16 -10.38
N ASP A 361 -2.57 4.10 -10.81
CA ASP A 361 -3.15 3.08 -11.67
C ASP A 361 -4.32 2.28 -11.05
N ILE A 362 -4.61 2.50 -9.78
CA ILE A 362 -5.76 1.90 -9.09
C ILE A 362 -7.04 2.74 -9.18
N ASN A 363 -6.93 4.00 -9.60
CA ASN A 363 -8.07 4.87 -9.87
C ASN A 363 -8.59 4.57 -11.28
N VAL A 364 -9.54 3.64 -11.40
CA VAL A 364 -10.07 3.17 -12.67
C VAL A 364 -11.57 3.42 -12.76
N ASP A 365 -11.98 4.05 -13.85
CA ASP A 365 -13.37 4.09 -14.28
C ASP A 365 -13.60 2.98 -15.33
N PHE A 366 -14.16 1.87 -14.88
CA PHE A 366 -14.42 0.71 -15.75
C PHE A 366 -15.50 0.97 -16.80
N GLU A 367 -16.38 1.94 -16.60
CA GLU A 367 -17.46 2.26 -17.55
C GLU A 367 -16.92 3.03 -18.74
N ASN A 368 -15.98 3.94 -18.51
CA ASN A 368 -15.37 4.78 -19.54
C ASN A 368 -13.99 4.27 -19.99
N ASP A 369 -13.55 3.10 -19.49
CA ASP A 369 -12.21 2.54 -19.77
C ASP A 369 -11.08 3.54 -19.50
N TRP A 370 -11.21 4.30 -18.39
CA TRP A 370 -10.26 5.36 -18.06
C TRP A 370 -9.80 5.31 -16.58
N PRO A 371 -8.52 5.60 -16.28
CA PRO A 371 -7.41 5.49 -17.21
C PRO A 371 -7.32 4.04 -17.68
N LYS A 372 -6.99 3.79 -18.94
CA LYS A 372 -6.90 2.41 -19.47
C LYS A 372 -6.20 1.51 -18.45
N LEU A 373 -6.63 0.27 -18.31
CA LEU A 373 -6.18 -0.68 -17.27
C LEU A 373 -4.65 -0.84 -17.15
N ASN A 374 -3.88 -0.40 -18.14
CA ASN A 374 -2.41 -0.35 -18.13
C ASN A 374 -1.82 0.78 -17.27
N GLY A 375 -2.65 1.55 -16.59
CA GLY A 375 -2.31 2.48 -15.52
C GLY A 375 -1.29 3.56 -15.87
N CYS A 376 -1.76 4.78 -16.06
CA CYS A 376 -0.89 5.95 -16.16
C CYS A 376 -1.24 6.87 -14.99
N PRO A 377 -0.34 7.11 -14.04
CA PRO A 377 -0.59 8.11 -13.01
C PRO A 377 -0.92 9.44 -13.66
N ILE A 378 -1.96 10.13 -13.17
CA ILE A 378 -2.41 11.43 -13.67
C ILE A 378 -2.39 12.41 -12.52
N ILE A 379 -1.66 13.50 -12.70
CA ILE A 379 -1.57 14.55 -11.71
C ILE A 379 -2.83 15.40 -11.80
N PHE A 380 -3.56 15.52 -10.70
CA PHE A 380 -4.77 16.32 -10.66
C PHE A 380 -4.59 17.65 -9.90
N MET A 381 -3.52 17.79 -9.10
CA MET A 381 -3.24 19.01 -8.36
C MET A 381 -1.73 19.26 -8.24
N ILE A 382 -1.30 20.51 -8.46
CA ILE A 382 0.06 20.98 -8.27
C ILE A 382 0.03 22.12 -7.26
N GLY A 383 0.81 22.02 -6.18
CA GLY A 383 1.07 23.09 -5.24
C GLY A 383 2.41 23.78 -5.55
N ALA A 384 2.44 25.11 -5.54
CA ALA A 384 3.65 25.89 -5.64
C ALA A 384 3.68 26.97 -4.57
N GLY A 385 4.71 26.96 -3.72
CA GLY A 385 4.93 27.91 -2.64
C GLY A 385 6.23 28.69 -2.82
N TRP A 386 6.27 29.94 -2.36
CA TRP A 386 7.47 30.78 -2.37
C TRP A 386 7.42 31.86 -1.30
N LEU A 387 8.56 32.48 -1.05
CA LEU A 387 8.63 33.66 -0.22
C LEU A 387 8.73 34.94 -1.09
N GLU A 388 7.73 35.81 -0.97
CA GLU A 388 7.76 37.13 -1.60
C GLU A 388 8.00 38.18 -0.51
N LYS A 389 9.19 38.82 -0.55
CA LYS A 389 9.61 39.81 0.46
C LYS A 389 9.47 39.25 1.91
N GLY A 390 9.80 37.97 2.10
CA GLY A 390 9.72 37.31 3.40
C GLY A 390 8.31 36.82 3.78
N THR A 391 7.29 37.06 2.97
CA THR A 391 5.91 36.61 3.21
C THR A 391 5.63 35.34 2.40
N TRP A 392 5.10 34.32 3.05
CA TRP A 392 4.68 33.08 2.39
C TRP A 392 3.57 33.35 1.37
N LYS A 393 3.72 32.82 0.18
CA LYS A 393 2.75 32.79 -0.90
C LYS A 393 2.57 31.36 -1.36
N PHE A 394 1.33 31.00 -1.66
CA PHE A 394 0.97 29.70 -2.19
C PHE A 394 0.03 29.86 -3.39
N ARG A 395 0.20 28.99 -4.37
CA ARG A 395 -0.68 28.88 -5.52
C ARG A 395 -0.87 27.40 -5.87
N GLN A 396 -2.11 27.05 -6.08
CA GLN A 396 -2.46 25.72 -6.59
C GLN A 396 -2.89 25.79 -8.06
N PHE A 397 -2.66 24.68 -8.75
CA PHE A 397 -3.17 24.40 -10.10
C PHE A 397 -3.92 23.10 -10.01
N VAL A 398 -5.16 23.08 -10.47
CA VAL A 398 -6.05 21.92 -10.36
C VAL A 398 -6.57 21.57 -11.74
N ALA A 399 -6.54 20.30 -12.11
CA ALA A 399 -7.19 19.84 -13.32
C ALA A 399 -8.72 20.05 -13.18
N ALA A 400 -9.37 20.55 -14.23
CA ALA A 400 -10.81 20.82 -14.16
C ALA A 400 -11.64 19.53 -14.07
N GLU A 401 -11.08 18.44 -14.60
CA GLU A 401 -11.65 17.10 -14.68
C GLU A 401 -10.53 16.09 -14.46
N GLU A 402 -10.88 14.83 -14.16
CA GLU A 402 -9.93 13.73 -13.97
C GLU A 402 -9.29 13.20 -15.28
N TYR A 403 -9.64 13.75 -16.43
CA TYR A 403 -9.17 13.28 -17.73
C TYR A 403 -7.83 13.91 -18.17
N PRO A 404 -7.05 13.23 -19.03
CA PRO A 404 -5.71 13.69 -19.43
C PRO A 404 -5.66 15.10 -20.03
N ASP A 405 -6.69 15.53 -20.77
CA ASP A 405 -6.72 16.87 -21.35
C ASP A 405 -6.78 17.99 -20.29
N ALA A 406 -7.43 17.73 -19.17
CA ALA A 406 -7.48 18.64 -18.04
C ALA A 406 -6.11 18.74 -17.33
N GLU A 407 -5.41 17.61 -17.20
CA GLU A 407 -4.02 17.57 -16.72
C GLU A 407 -3.12 18.42 -17.61
N ARG A 408 -3.21 18.28 -18.92
CA ARG A 408 -2.44 19.08 -19.89
C ARG A 408 -2.64 20.57 -19.67
N LYS A 409 -3.90 21.03 -19.61
CA LYS A 409 -4.25 22.45 -19.37
C LYS A 409 -3.70 22.94 -18.03
N MET A 410 -3.76 22.12 -16.99
CA MET A 410 -3.20 22.43 -15.68
C MET A 410 -1.67 22.67 -15.78
N PHE A 411 -0.94 21.81 -16.47
CA PHE A 411 0.49 21.98 -16.69
C PHE A 411 0.82 23.19 -17.56
N GLU A 412 0.03 23.50 -18.59
CA GLU A 412 0.21 24.71 -19.39
C GLU A 412 0.08 25.98 -18.51
N ASN A 413 -0.88 26.00 -17.58
CA ASN A 413 -1.05 27.06 -16.60
C ASN A 413 0.14 27.14 -15.62
N PHE A 414 0.61 25.99 -15.15
CA PHE A 414 1.79 25.92 -14.28
C PHE A 414 3.05 26.42 -14.99
N LEU A 415 3.34 25.99 -16.21
CA LEU A 415 4.47 26.48 -17.01
C LEU A 415 4.37 27.99 -17.27
N SER A 416 3.17 28.52 -17.56
CA SER A 416 2.94 29.96 -17.68
C SER A 416 3.26 30.72 -16.38
N PHE A 417 2.90 30.14 -15.24
CA PHE A 417 3.27 30.71 -13.93
C PHE A 417 4.78 30.67 -13.72
N LEU A 418 5.46 29.56 -13.98
CA LEU A 418 6.91 29.43 -13.85
C LEU A 418 7.64 30.46 -14.72
N HIS A 419 7.13 30.71 -15.93
CA HIS A 419 7.68 31.78 -16.81
C HIS A 419 7.55 33.16 -16.17
N LYS A 420 6.40 33.49 -15.59
CA LYS A 420 6.19 34.77 -14.88
C LYS A 420 7.07 34.90 -13.64
N MET A 421 7.39 33.80 -12.97
CA MET A 421 8.31 33.78 -11.83
C MET A 421 9.79 33.93 -12.24
N GLY A 422 10.11 33.85 -13.54
CA GLY A 422 11.47 33.98 -14.06
C GLY A 422 12.30 32.70 -13.98
N ILE A 423 11.66 31.53 -13.83
CA ILE A 423 12.36 30.21 -13.77
C ILE A 423 13.15 29.96 -15.06
N PHE A 424 12.66 30.44 -16.17
CA PHE A 424 13.30 30.28 -17.49
C PHE A 424 14.23 31.45 -17.89
N ASP A 425 14.46 32.39 -16.99
CA ASP A 425 15.37 33.51 -17.22
C ASP A 425 16.82 33.05 -16.96
N ASN A 426 17.61 32.95 -18.03
CA ASN A 426 19.01 32.52 -17.92
C ASN A 426 19.91 33.47 -17.11
N ALA A 427 19.44 34.69 -16.84
CA ALA A 427 20.17 35.67 -16.03
C ALA A 427 19.96 35.47 -14.51
N ARG A 428 19.02 34.62 -14.12
CA ARG A 428 18.66 34.35 -12.74
C ARG A 428 18.93 32.89 -12.38
N SER A 429 19.40 32.66 -11.17
CA SER A 429 19.45 31.32 -10.61
C SER A 429 18.06 30.91 -10.10
N ALA A 430 17.67 29.65 -10.32
CA ALA A 430 16.36 29.16 -9.91
C ALA A 430 16.45 27.73 -9.37
N ALA A 431 15.54 27.36 -8.44
CA ALA A 431 15.40 26.02 -7.92
C ALA A 431 13.91 25.69 -7.67
N LEU A 432 13.50 24.46 -8.02
CA LEU A 432 12.22 23.86 -7.68
C LEU A 432 12.50 22.74 -6.66
N TYR A 433 12.23 23.04 -5.39
CA TYR A 433 12.43 22.09 -4.29
C TYR A 433 11.25 21.14 -4.16
N HIS A 434 11.54 19.87 -4.07
CA HIS A 434 10.55 18.80 -3.86
C HIS A 434 11.08 17.73 -2.89
N TRP A 435 10.24 16.77 -2.52
CA TRP A 435 10.61 15.69 -1.59
C TRP A 435 10.54 14.34 -2.25
N SER A 436 11.59 13.79 -2.70
CA SER A 436 11.72 12.51 -3.40
C SER A 436 11.76 12.66 -4.93
N PRO A 437 12.17 11.63 -5.64
CA PRO A 437 12.17 11.68 -7.11
C PRO A 437 10.76 11.61 -7.75
N ALA A 438 9.70 11.42 -6.96
CA ALA A 438 8.35 11.17 -7.48
C ALA A 438 7.82 12.32 -8.34
N GLU A 439 7.95 13.59 -7.88
CA GLU A 439 7.45 14.77 -8.58
C GLU A 439 8.12 14.92 -9.95
N LYS A 440 9.45 14.72 -10.00
CA LYS A 440 10.18 14.76 -11.26
C LYS A 440 9.75 13.65 -12.21
N TRP A 441 9.63 12.42 -11.74
CA TRP A 441 9.18 11.30 -12.58
C TRP A 441 7.75 11.49 -13.10
N GLN A 442 6.86 12.03 -12.27
CA GLN A 442 5.50 12.37 -12.67
C GLN A 442 5.48 13.49 -13.71
N ALA A 443 6.32 14.53 -13.55
CA ALA A 443 6.46 15.60 -14.51
C ALA A 443 7.02 15.09 -15.87
N ASP A 444 8.04 14.22 -15.84
CA ASP A 444 8.60 13.58 -17.04
C ASP A 444 7.56 12.72 -17.77
N ALA A 445 6.75 11.98 -17.01
CA ALA A 445 5.65 11.18 -17.56
C ALA A 445 4.55 12.05 -18.18
N ALA A 446 4.18 13.17 -17.55
CA ALA A 446 3.21 14.13 -18.09
C ALA A 446 3.75 14.84 -19.34
N GLU A 447 5.04 15.19 -19.36
CA GLU A 447 5.72 15.75 -20.55
C GLU A 447 5.59 14.79 -21.73
N SER A 448 5.92 13.51 -21.52
CA SER A 448 5.85 12.48 -22.55
C SER A 448 4.42 12.24 -23.02
N ARG A 449 3.45 12.20 -22.09
CA ARG A 449 2.02 11.94 -22.38
C ARG A 449 1.37 13.04 -23.20
N HIS A 450 1.70 14.30 -22.90
CA HIS A 450 1.04 15.47 -23.47
C HIS A 450 1.87 16.17 -24.55
N GLY A 451 3.10 15.72 -24.81
CA GLY A 451 4.03 16.42 -25.70
C GLY A 451 4.41 17.83 -25.21
N LEU A 452 4.32 18.05 -23.92
CA LEU A 452 4.78 19.28 -23.30
C LEU A 452 6.30 19.35 -23.37
N LYS A 453 6.84 20.56 -23.43
CA LYS A 453 8.29 20.76 -23.41
C LYS A 453 8.69 21.51 -22.15
N ARG A 454 9.89 21.26 -21.65
CA ARG A 454 10.54 21.93 -20.53
C ARG A 454 10.20 21.46 -19.12
N LEU A 455 9.34 20.47 -18.90
CA LEU A 455 9.11 19.96 -17.55
C LEU A 455 10.33 19.19 -17.04
N SER A 456 10.94 18.37 -17.88
CA SER A 456 12.18 17.64 -17.57
C SER A 456 13.40 18.56 -17.37
N ASP A 457 13.41 19.72 -18.03
CA ASP A 457 14.51 20.70 -17.97
C ASP A 457 14.38 21.68 -16.78
N LEU A 458 13.32 21.60 -15.98
CA LEU A 458 13.17 22.46 -14.79
C LEU A 458 14.30 22.19 -13.78
N PRO A 459 14.71 23.22 -13.02
CA PRO A 459 15.78 23.10 -12.03
C PRO A 459 15.28 22.36 -10.76
N TRP A 460 14.94 21.07 -10.91
CA TRP A 460 14.47 20.21 -9.85
C TRP A 460 15.55 19.96 -8.78
N VAL A 461 15.20 20.10 -7.51
CA VAL A 461 16.07 19.86 -6.37
C VAL A 461 15.35 18.99 -5.35
N ASP A 462 15.74 17.73 -5.26
CA ASP A 462 15.22 16.77 -4.29
C ASP A 462 15.84 17.02 -2.91
N LEU A 463 15.08 17.62 -1.98
CA LEU A 463 15.54 17.90 -0.61
C LEU A 463 15.74 16.61 0.21
N ARG A 464 15.01 15.55 -0.07
CA ARG A 464 15.22 14.27 0.62
C ARG A 464 16.60 13.71 0.36
N LYS A 465 17.19 14.04 -0.80
CA LYS A 465 18.54 13.62 -1.16
C LYS A 465 19.59 14.18 -0.20
N VAL A 466 19.37 15.38 0.37
CA VAL A 466 20.26 15.93 1.40
C VAL A 466 20.37 14.99 2.61
N PHE A 467 19.23 14.43 3.06
CA PHE A 467 19.20 13.44 4.14
C PHE A 467 19.74 12.06 3.71
N ALA A 468 19.68 11.75 2.43
CA ALA A 468 20.19 10.50 1.89
C ALA A 468 21.72 10.52 1.73
N ASP A 469 22.28 11.64 1.31
CA ASP A 469 23.71 11.81 1.03
C ASP A 469 24.48 12.11 2.32
N THR A 470 23.92 12.93 3.21
CA THR A 470 24.45 13.17 4.55
C THR A 470 23.53 12.47 5.56
N PRO A 471 24.01 11.48 6.32
CA PRO A 471 23.20 10.80 7.35
C PRO A 471 22.77 11.77 8.44
N ILE A 472 21.56 12.33 8.32
CA ILE A 472 21.01 13.27 9.30
C ILE A 472 20.03 12.51 10.21
N GLY A 473 20.24 12.60 11.51
CA GLY A 473 19.32 12.12 12.54
C GLY A 473 18.69 13.27 13.31
N ILE A 474 17.38 13.18 13.59
CA ILE A 474 16.65 14.14 14.41
C ILE A 474 15.84 13.34 15.42
N ARG A 475 15.86 13.76 16.69
CA ARG A 475 15.06 13.11 17.73
C ARG A 475 13.57 13.09 17.32
N GLY A 476 12.94 11.92 17.47
CA GLY A 476 11.54 11.71 17.10
C GLY A 476 11.31 11.28 15.65
N ALA A 477 12.28 11.50 14.74
CA ALA A 477 12.24 10.97 13.38
C ALA A 477 12.90 9.59 13.31
N TRP A 478 12.15 8.61 12.85
CA TRP A 478 12.60 7.22 12.63
C TRP A 478 12.80 6.90 11.15
N GLY A 479 12.40 7.82 10.27
CA GLY A 479 12.52 7.72 8.83
C GLY A 479 12.74 9.09 8.18
N TYR A 480 12.74 9.11 6.85
CA TYR A 480 12.95 10.32 6.05
C TYR A 480 11.68 10.71 5.27
N GLY A 481 10.50 10.50 5.86
CA GLY A 481 9.24 11.06 5.35
C GLY A 481 9.14 12.56 5.64
N LEU A 482 8.63 13.37 4.70
CA LEU A 482 8.55 14.82 4.89
C LEU A 482 7.84 15.21 6.19
N LYS A 483 6.65 14.66 6.43
CA LYS A 483 5.88 14.95 7.66
C LYS A 483 6.64 14.60 8.93
N GLU A 484 7.29 13.42 8.92
CA GLU A 484 8.06 12.95 10.07
C GLU A 484 9.22 13.89 10.40
N ILE A 485 9.96 14.30 9.36
CA ILE A 485 11.07 15.26 9.51
C ILE A 485 10.56 16.62 9.97
N VAL A 486 9.50 17.17 9.36
CA VAL A 486 8.96 18.48 9.76
C VAL A 486 8.44 18.47 11.19
N MET A 487 7.77 17.40 11.61
CA MET A 487 7.30 17.26 13.00
C MET A 487 8.47 17.22 13.97
N ALA A 488 9.48 16.40 13.69
CA ALA A 488 10.67 16.31 14.53
C ALA A 488 11.46 17.63 14.59
N VAL A 489 11.58 18.33 13.46
CA VAL A 489 12.16 19.68 13.40
C VAL A 489 11.36 20.67 14.27
N GLY A 490 10.02 20.64 14.17
CA GLY A 490 9.16 21.50 14.96
C GLY A 490 9.22 21.25 16.47
N GLU A 491 9.43 19.99 16.89
CA GLU A 491 9.65 19.63 18.30
C GLU A 491 11.04 20.07 18.80
N TYR A 492 12.08 19.89 17.97
CA TYR A 492 13.44 20.28 18.31
C TYR A 492 13.65 21.79 18.27
N ALA A 493 13.09 22.47 17.28
CA ALA A 493 13.23 23.90 17.04
C ALA A 493 11.85 24.56 16.78
N PRO A 494 11.12 24.96 17.84
CA PRO A 494 9.71 25.42 17.76
C PRO A 494 9.45 26.58 16.79
N GLN A 495 10.48 27.40 16.48
CA GLN A 495 10.38 28.47 15.47
C GLN A 495 10.16 27.95 14.04
N PHE A 496 10.42 26.66 13.80
CA PHE A 496 10.17 25.95 12.54
C PHE A 496 8.92 25.06 12.59
N HIS A 497 8.04 25.25 13.59
CA HIS A 497 6.82 24.46 13.68
C HIS A 497 5.90 24.73 12.46
N SER A 498 5.50 23.67 11.76
CA SER A 498 4.61 23.72 10.61
C SER A 498 3.59 22.58 10.71
N PRO A 499 2.38 22.85 11.26
CA PRO A 499 1.37 21.82 11.46
C PRO A 499 0.69 21.42 10.14
N TRP A 500 0.26 20.15 10.06
CA TRP A 500 -0.65 19.66 9.03
C TRP A 500 -2.11 19.72 9.50
N PRO A 501 -3.08 19.82 8.56
CA PRO A 501 -4.49 19.63 8.87
C PRO A 501 -4.73 18.24 9.48
N GLU A 502 -5.59 18.17 10.51
CA GLU A 502 -5.91 16.90 11.19
C GLU A 502 -6.72 15.93 10.31
N ASP A 503 -7.45 16.47 9.33
CA ASP A 503 -8.42 15.73 8.51
C ASP A 503 -7.78 14.82 7.45
N LEU A 504 -6.48 14.96 7.15
CA LEU A 504 -5.76 14.14 6.17
C LEU A 504 -4.44 13.63 6.72
N SER A 505 -4.32 12.30 6.79
CA SER A 505 -3.15 11.66 7.38
C SER A 505 -2.11 11.20 6.35
N SER A 506 -2.48 10.99 5.08
CA SER A 506 -1.58 10.40 4.07
C SER A 506 -1.91 10.83 2.64
N GLY A 507 -0.94 10.73 1.73
CA GLY A 507 -1.14 10.94 0.29
C GLY A 507 -2.11 9.92 -0.33
N LEU A 508 -2.23 8.70 0.23
CA LEU A 508 -3.24 7.73 -0.22
C LEU A 508 -4.65 8.22 0.08
N SER A 509 -4.87 8.77 1.28
CA SER A 509 -6.16 9.39 1.64
C SER A 509 -6.45 10.61 0.76
N ALA A 510 -5.44 11.41 0.43
CA ALA A 510 -5.57 12.55 -0.48
C ALA A 510 -5.97 12.10 -1.90
N MET A 511 -5.37 11.02 -2.41
CA MET A 511 -5.74 10.43 -3.70
C MET A 511 -7.20 9.96 -3.72
N VAL A 512 -7.66 9.25 -2.68
CA VAL A 512 -9.05 8.78 -2.57
C VAL A 512 -10.01 9.96 -2.46
N MET A 513 -9.71 10.96 -1.62
CA MET A 513 -10.50 12.16 -1.48
C MET A 513 -10.62 12.93 -2.81
N GLY A 514 -9.53 13.05 -3.56
CA GLY A 514 -9.53 13.68 -4.89
C GLY A 514 -10.41 12.91 -5.87
N TRP A 515 -10.32 11.57 -5.87
CA TRP A 515 -11.16 10.73 -6.72
C TRP A 515 -12.65 10.88 -6.42
N GLU A 516 -13.03 10.95 -5.13
CA GLU A 516 -14.42 11.19 -4.73
C GLU A 516 -14.88 12.62 -5.05
N ALA A 517 -14.00 13.62 -4.95
CA ALA A 517 -14.30 15.00 -5.32
C ALA A 517 -14.70 15.11 -6.80
N TYR A 518 -14.02 14.43 -7.70
CA TYR A 518 -14.34 14.48 -9.15
C TYR A 518 -15.66 13.79 -9.52
N LYS A 519 -16.24 12.96 -8.67
CA LYS A 519 -17.58 12.41 -8.88
C LYS A 519 -18.70 13.42 -8.58
N GLN A 520 -18.35 14.56 -8.00
CA GLN A 520 -19.32 15.61 -7.65
C GLN A 520 -19.65 16.50 -8.86
N PRO A 521 -20.84 17.11 -8.93
CA PRO A 521 -21.22 17.99 -10.05
C PRO A 521 -20.31 19.21 -10.23
N ARG A 522 -19.63 19.65 -9.16
CA ARG A 522 -18.69 20.77 -9.15
C ARG A 522 -17.43 20.36 -8.37
N PRO A 523 -16.54 19.59 -8.98
CA PRO A 523 -15.38 19.05 -8.28
C PRO A 523 -14.53 20.12 -7.58
N LEU A 524 -14.26 21.23 -8.27
CA LEU A 524 -13.38 22.29 -7.78
C LEU A 524 -13.97 23.10 -6.62
N ASP A 525 -15.29 23.11 -6.46
CA ASP A 525 -16.01 23.81 -5.40
C ASP A 525 -16.32 22.87 -4.20
N SER A 526 -15.89 21.62 -4.25
CA SER A 526 -16.20 20.63 -3.20
C SER A 526 -15.44 20.88 -1.90
N PRO A 527 -15.97 20.49 -0.75
CA PRO A 527 -15.28 20.54 0.53
C PRO A 527 -13.97 19.72 0.51
N GLU A 528 -14.01 18.57 -0.18
CA GLU A 528 -12.86 17.67 -0.36
C GLU A 528 -11.71 18.40 -1.05
N MET A 529 -11.99 19.12 -2.14
CA MET A 529 -10.97 19.87 -2.87
C MET A 529 -10.41 21.03 -2.02
N SER A 530 -11.22 21.64 -1.18
CA SER A 530 -10.78 22.65 -0.21
C SER A 530 -9.83 22.05 0.85
N THR A 531 -10.14 20.86 1.34
CA THR A 531 -9.30 20.13 2.32
C THR A 531 -7.97 19.71 1.68
N LEU A 532 -8.02 19.19 0.45
CA LEU A 532 -6.82 18.86 -0.35
C LEU A 532 -5.92 20.07 -0.59
N SER A 533 -6.50 21.24 -0.87
CA SER A 533 -5.75 22.47 -1.03
C SER A 533 -4.94 22.83 0.21
N LYS A 534 -5.54 22.74 1.40
CA LYS A 534 -4.87 23.01 2.68
C LYS A 534 -3.78 21.97 2.98
N TYR A 535 -4.06 20.72 2.65
CA TYR A 535 -3.12 19.63 2.81
C TYR A 535 -1.88 19.84 1.93
N LEU A 536 -2.07 20.09 0.64
CA LEU A 536 -1.01 20.35 -0.32
C LEU A 536 -0.20 21.62 0.05
N GLU A 537 -0.87 22.68 0.55
CA GLU A 537 -0.16 23.86 1.04
C GLU A 537 0.74 23.52 2.24
N ALA A 538 0.29 22.65 3.15
CA ALA A 538 1.08 22.22 4.29
C ALA A 538 2.30 21.39 3.87
N ASP A 539 2.15 20.47 2.90
CA ASP A 539 3.27 19.69 2.34
C ASP A 539 4.31 20.63 1.70
N VAL A 540 3.87 21.54 0.84
CA VAL A 540 4.74 22.53 0.18
C VAL A 540 5.43 23.47 1.19
N LYS A 541 4.72 23.90 2.23
CA LYS A 541 5.30 24.73 3.31
C LYS A 541 6.28 23.94 4.17
N GLY A 542 6.03 22.64 4.36
CA GLY A 542 6.94 21.72 5.03
C GLY A 542 8.31 21.66 4.35
N LEU A 543 8.34 21.60 3.01
CA LEU A 543 9.60 21.66 2.24
C LEU A 543 10.42 22.91 2.56
N MET A 544 9.74 24.07 2.56
CA MET A 544 10.39 25.34 2.91
C MET A 544 10.92 25.31 4.35
N THR A 545 10.13 24.80 5.27
CA THR A 545 10.50 24.70 6.68
C THR A 545 11.77 23.88 6.87
N VAL A 546 11.84 22.71 6.24
CA VAL A 546 13.03 21.83 6.32
C VAL A 546 14.25 22.51 5.71
N LEU A 547 14.13 23.14 4.54
CA LEU A 547 15.26 23.83 3.91
C LEU A 547 15.77 24.98 4.79
N ARG A 548 14.88 25.79 5.38
CA ARG A 548 15.27 26.92 6.25
C ARG A 548 15.92 26.41 7.54
N TRP A 549 15.40 25.34 8.12
CA TRP A 549 16.00 24.69 9.28
C TRP A 549 17.41 24.16 8.96
N LEU A 550 17.59 23.44 7.84
CA LEU A 550 18.91 22.97 7.42
C LEU A 550 19.89 24.12 7.22
N GLN A 551 19.46 25.25 6.60
CA GLN A 551 20.26 26.44 6.43
C GLN A 551 20.68 27.09 7.76
N ASP A 552 19.87 26.96 8.81
CA ASP A 552 20.18 27.41 10.18
C ASP A 552 21.21 26.49 10.87
N GLN A 553 21.14 25.18 10.60
CA GLN A 553 22.07 24.19 11.19
C GLN A 553 23.46 24.19 10.52
N CYS A 554 23.56 24.66 9.27
CA CYS A 554 24.80 24.66 8.50
C CYS A 554 25.44 26.06 8.49
N PRO A 555 26.26 26.45 9.47
CA PRO A 555 26.90 27.80 9.53
C PRO A 555 28.09 27.98 8.55
N GLY A 556 28.25 27.08 7.58
CA GLY A 556 29.36 27.11 6.61
C GLY A 556 29.29 28.25 5.60
N PRO A 557 30.24 28.34 4.65
CA PRO A 557 30.50 29.51 3.77
C PRO A 557 29.35 29.89 2.83
N TYR A 558 28.21 29.26 2.94
CA TYR A 558 26.98 29.59 2.19
C TYR A 558 26.39 30.97 2.55
N HIS A 559 26.79 31.58 3.66
CA HIS A 559 26.39 32.95 3.99
C HIS A 559 27.08 34.01 3.14
N ASN A 560 28.18 33.70 2.43
CA ASN A 560 29.01 34.67 1.72
C ASN A 560 29.25 34.42 0.22
N GLN A 561 28.66 33.39 -0.38
CA GLN A 561 28.75 33.22 -1.84
C GLN A 561 27.57 33.87 -2.55
N GLN A 562 27.62 35.20 -2.65
CA GLN A 562 27.07 35.90 -3.81
C GLN A 562 27.73 35.30 -5.06
N ALA A 563 26.91 34.67 -5.88
CA ALA A 563 27.05 34.39 -7.30
C ALA A 563 28.50 34.44 -7.89
N SER A 564 29.26 33.39 -7.67
CA SER A 564 30.38 33.12 -8.60
C SER A 564 30.60 31.60 -8.65
N GLY A 565 30.07 30.98 -9.69
CA GLY A 565 30.37 29.58 -9.97
C GLY A 565 29.22 28.80 -10.59
N ARG A 566 28.88 29.08 -11.82
CA ARG A 566 28.13 28.14 -12.66
C ARG A 566 28.87 26.82 -12.70
N GLY A 567 28.26 25.71 -12.31
CA GLY A 567 28.66 24.46 -12.89
C GLY A 567 28.77 23.21 -12.06
N GLY A 568 28.62 23.20 -10.73
CA GLY A 568 28.87 21.98 -9.97
C GLY A 568 27.64 21.08 -9.80
N TRP A 569 26.52 21.61 -9.38
CA TRP A 569 25.31 20.82 -9.06
C TRP A 569 24.50 20.40 -10.29
N TYR A 570 24.46 21.24 -11.31
CA TYR A 570 23.79 20.92 -12.58
C TYR A 570 24.51 19.83 -13.39
N ALA A 571 25.82 19.67 -13.21
CA ALA A 571 26.56 18.56 -13.87
C ALA A 571 26.32 17.20 -13.19
N MET A 572 26.13 17.15 -11.87
CA MET A 572 25.80 15.91 -11.16
C MET A 572 24.36 15.43 -11.42
N ALA A 573 23.42 16.33 -11.64
CA ALA A 573 22.04 15.98 -12.00
C ALA A 573 21.89 15.43 -13.43
N ARG A 574 22.91 15.62 -14.32
CA ARG A 574 22.95 15.05 -15.67
C ARG A 574 23.75 13.74 -15.78
N ALA A 575 24.43 13.33 -14.73
CA ALA A 575 25.30 12.14 -14.74
C ALA A 575 24.75 10.96 -13.90
N GLY A 576 23.56 11.07 -13.35
CA GLY A 576 22.84 10.02 -12.62
C GLY A 576 21.40 10.00 -13.17
#